data_72cf4a405728668e7bc5675dddb96051
#
_entry.id   72cf4a405728668e7bc5675dddb96051
#
_cell.length_a   1.000
_cell.length_b   1.000
_cell.length_c   1.000
_cell.angle_alpha   90.00
_cell.angle_beta   90.00
_cell.angle_gamma   90.00
#
_symmetry.space_group_name_H-M   'P 1'
#
loop_
_entity.id
_entity.type
_entity.pdbx_description
1 polymer ?
#
loop_
_entity_poly.entity_id
_entity_poly.type
_entity_poly.pdbx_seq_one_letter_code
_entity_poly.pdbx_strand_id
1 'polypeptide(L)'
;NQVERLTDATAHAEIIAITAACHTLESKWLEDCTLYVTLEPCPMCAGAIWLARLKCVVYGAFDEKAGAASTLYNIPQDPRLNHYVDLISGVEEERCALLLTSFFAAKRNKNEG
;
A
#
# COMPACT_ATOMS: atom_id res chain seq x y z
N ASN A 1 4.18 8.44 4.11
CA ASN A 1 5.43 7.75 3.81
C ASN A 1 6.64 8.59 4.26
N GLN A 2 7.83 8.04 4.16
CA GLN A 2 9.07 8.68 4.61
C GLN A 2 10.10 8.83 3.48
N VAL A 3 9.65 8.80 2.22
CA VAL A 3 10.52 8.87 1.05
C VAL A 3 11.44 10.10 1.10
N GLU A 4 10.86 11.27 1.29
CA GLU A 4 11.61 12.52 1.33
C GLU A 4 12.47 12.66 2.60
N ARG A 5 11.92 12.32 3.75
CA ARG A 5 12.61 12.43 5.04
C ARG A 5 13.85 11.53 5.11
N LEU A 6 13.72 10.29 4.64
CA LEU A 6 14.81 9.31 4.68
C LEU A 6 15.68 9.31 3.42
N THR A 7 15.30 10.08 2.41
CA THR A 7 15.93 10.07 1.08
C THR A 7 15.97 8.62 0.54
N ASP A 8 14.86 7.91 0.69
CA ASP A 8 14.74 6.50 0.35
C ASP A 8 13.46 6.29 -0.46
N ALA A 9 13.62 5.95 -1.74
CA ALA A 9 12.49 5.75 -2.66
C ALA A 9 11.59 4.57 -2.24
N THR A 10 12.06 3.69 -1.38
CA THR A 10 11.29 2.53 -0.90
C THR A 10 10.60 2.77 0.44
N ALA A 11 10.73 3.96 1.02
CA ALA A 11 10.15 4.28 2.33
C ALA A 11 8.66 4.60 2.25
N HIS A 12 7.90 3.75 1.61
CA HIS A 12 6.44 3.87 1.48
C HIS A 12 5.74 3.58 2.81
N ALA A 13 4.58 4.21 3.03
CA ALA A 13 3.81 4.06 4.26
C ALA A 13 3.45 2.60 4.55
N GLU A 14 3.14 1.81 3.53
CA GLU A 14 2.80 0.39 3.67
C GLU A 14 3.98 -0.41 4.24
N ILE A 15 5.19 -0.15 3.74
CA ILE A 15 6.40 -0.82 4.23
C ILE A 15 6.66 -0.45 5.69
N ILE A 16 6.52 0.83 6.03
CA ILE A 16 6.71 1.33 7.40
C ILE A 16 5.68 0.68 8.34
N ALA A 17 4.43 0.60 7.92
CA ALA A 17 3.36 0.00 8.71
C ALA A 17 3.60 -1.50 8.95
N ILE A 18 4.00 -2.23 7.91
CA ILE A 18 4.32 -3.66 8.01
C ILE A 18 5.49 -3.88 8.98
N THR A 19 6.56 -3.10 8.85
CA THR A 19 7.73 -3.20 9.72
C THR A 19 7.35 -2.93 11.18
N ALA A 20 6.55 -1.88 11.43
CA ALA A 20 6.10 -1.53 12.77
C ALA A 20 5.22 -2.62 13.37
N ALA A 21 4.30 -3.19 12.59
CA ALA A 21 3.41 -4.25 13.05
C ALA A 21 4.18 -5.52 13.39
N CYS A 22 5.14 -5.91 12.56
CA CYS A 22 5.99 -7.07 12.82
C CYS A 22 6.78 -6.90 14.12
N HIS A 23 7.31 -5.71 14.34
CA HIS A 23 8.04 -5.40 15.57
C HIS A 23 7.13 -5.46 16.80
N THR A 24 5.96 -4.81 16.73
CA THR A 24 5.01 -4.76 17.85
C THR A 24 4.47 -6.15 18.21
N LEU A 25 4.16 -6.97 17.21
CA LEU A 25 3.61 -8.31 17.41
C LEU A 25 4.69 -9.37 17.56
N GLU A 26 5.95 -9.00 17.44
CA GLU A 26 7.09 -9.92 17.47
C GLU A 26 6.90 -11.11 16.53
N SER A 27 6.41 -10.84 15.32
CA SER A 27 6.13 -11.85 14.31
C SER A 27 6.48 -11.33 12.92
N LYS A 28 7.11 -12.17 12.12
CA LYS A 28 7.37 -11.88 10.71
C LYS A 28 6.13 -12.08 9.84
N TRP A 29 5.11 -12.76 10.35
CA TRP A 29 3.87 -13.01 9.63
C TRP A 29 2.69 -12.34 10.33
N LEU A 30 1.90 -11.63 9.53
CA LEU A 30 0.78 -10.82 10.00
C LEU A 30 -0.55 -11.47 9.58
N GLU A 31 -0.69 -12.77 9.83
CA GLU A 31 -1.79 -13.60 9.32
C GLU A 31 -3.18 -13.19 9.83
N ASP A 32 -3.24 -12.48 10.95
CA ASP A 32 -4.50 -11.99 11.52
C ASP A 32 -4.69 -10.50 11.33
N CYS A 33 -3.83 -9.84 10.54
CA CYS A 33 -3.85 -8.40 10.38
C CYS A 33 -4.47 -7.97 9.06
N THR A 34 -5.14 -6.82 9.09
CA THR A 34 -5.67 -6.14 7.91
C THR A 34 -4.93 -4.82 7.72
N LEU A 35 -4.49 -4.55 6.51
CA LEU A 35 -3.86 -3.29 6.15
C LEU A 35 -4.87 -2.42 5.42
N TYR A 36 -5.04 -1.19 5.89
CA TYR A 36 -5.91 -0.20 5.26
C TYR A 36 -5.05 0.88 4.62
N VAL A 37 -5.22 1.11 3.32
CA VAL A 37 -4.48 2.13 2.58
C VAL A 37 -5.41 2.94 1.69
N THR A 38 -5.06 4.21 1.45
CA THR A 38 -5.85 5.09 0.59
C THR A 38 -5.63 4.80 -0.88
N LEU A 39 -4.41 4.44 -1.27
CA LEU A 39 -4.04 4.17 -2.65
C LEU A 39 -3.61 2.71 -2.81
N GLU A 40 -4.01 2.11 -3.92
CA GLU A 40 -3.61 0.75 -4.29
C GLU A 40 -2.09 0.56 -4.16
N PRO A 41 -1.62 -0.52 -3.52
CA PRO A 41 -0.18 -0.76 -3.35
C PRO A 41 0.58 -0.91 -4.68
N CYS A 42 1.80 -0.37 -4.73
CA CYS A 42 2.73 -0.57 -5.85
C CYS A 42 3.33 -1.99 -5.82
N PRO A 43 4.09 -2.41 -6.86
CA PRO A 43 4.66 -3.76 -6.89
C PRO A 43 5.53 -4.11 -5.68
N MET A 44 6.33 -3.19 -5.19
CA MET A 44 7.16 -3.41 -4.00
C MET A 44 6.32 -3.67 -2.76
N CYS A 45 5.31 -2.81 -2.52
CA CYS A 45 4.44 -2.93 -1.35
C CYS A 45 3.55 -4.18 -1.47
N ALA A 46 3.05 -4.49 -2.65
CA ALA A 46 2.26 -5.70 -2.89
C ALA A 46 3.09 -6.96 -2.62
N GLY A 47 4.36 -6.96 -3.01
CA GLY A 47 5.29 -8.03 -2.69
C GLY A 47 5.53 -8.17 -1.19
N ALA A 48 5.72 -7.05 -0.50
CA ALA A 48 5.90 -7.02 0.96
C ALA A 48 4.65 -7.54 1.69
N ILE A 49 3.46 -7.15 1.24
CA ILE A 49 2.18 -7.62 1.77
C ILE A 49 2.10 -9.15 1.67
N TRP A 50 2.46 -9.70 0.52
CA TRP A 50 2.46 -11.14 0.29
C TRP A 50 3.51 -11.83 1.18
N LEU A 51 4.73 -11.30 1.25
CA LEU A 51 5.80 -11.86 2.08
C LEU A 51 5.42 -11.88 3.57
N ALA A 52 4.78 -10.83 4.05
CA ALA A 52 4.35 -10.73 5.46
C ALA A 52 3.10 -11.55 5.76
N ARG A 53 2.48 -12.16 4.77
CA ARG A 53 1.28 -12.99 4.89
C ARG A 53 0.12 -12.26 5.56
N LEU A 54 -0.11 -11.02 5.17
CA LEU A 54 -1.28 -10.29 5.64
C LEU A 54 -2.56 -11.04 5.28
N LYS A 55 -3.55 -10.99 6.17
CA LYS A 55 -4.84 -11.62 5.95
C LYS A 55 -5.62 -10.90 4.85
N CYS A 56 -5.64 -9.56 4.91
CA CYS A 56 -6.46 -8.75 4.03
C CYS A 56 -5.84 -7.37 3.82
N VAL A 57 -6.03 -6.81 2.63
CA VAL A 57 -5.71 -5.41 2.34
C VAL A 57 -6.98 -4.73 1.84
N VAL A 58 -7.30 -3.59 2.44
CA VAL A 58 -8.43 -2.74 2.05
C VAL A 58 -7.87 -1.46 1.47
N TYR A 59 -8.20 -1.14 0.23
CA TYR A 59 -7.76 0.11 -0.38
C TYR A 59 -8.90 0.85 -1.07
N GLY A 60 -8.74 2.20 -1.18
CA GLY A 60 -9.76 3.06 -1.74
C GLY A 60 -9.55 3.32 -3.22
N ALA A 61 -8.55 4.10 -3.56
CA ALA A 61 -8.30 4.53 -4.92
C ALA A 61 -7.39 3.56 -5.67
N PHE A 62 -7.63 3.41 -6.97
CA PHE A 62 -6.78 2.59 -7.86
C PHE A 62 -5.62 3.43 -8.38
N ASP A 63 -4.47 2.80 -8.59
CA ASP A 63 -3.29 3.45 -9.15
C ASP A 63 -3.07 2.94 -10.57
N GLU A 64 -3.41 3.77 -11.55
CA GLU A 64 -3.30 3.42 -12.97
C GLU A 64 -1.85 3.31 -13.44
N LYS A 65 -0.91 3.93 -12.73
CA LYS A 65 0.50 3.97 -13.12
C LYS A 65 1.32 2.86 -12.51
N ALA A 66 1.02 2.45 -11.28
CA ALA A 66 1.84 1.51 -10.53
C ALA A 66 1.03 0.51 -9.69
N GLY A 67 -0.27 0.44 -9.85
CA GLY A 67 -1.12 -0.43 -9.05
C GLY A 67 -0.84 -1.90 -9.27
N ALA A 68 -0.52 -2.62 -8.20
CA ALA A 68 -0.10 -4.01 -8.25
C ALA A 68 -1.00 -4.97 -7.47
N ALA A 69 -2.18 -4.51 -7.04
CA ALA A 69 -3.17 -5.35 -6.39
C ALA A 69 -4.31 -5.75 -7.33
N SER A 70 -4.63 -4.91 -8.31
CA SER A 70 -5.66 -5.25 -9.31
C SER A 70 -5.53 -4.50 -10.63
N THR A 71 -4.85 -3.35 -10.67
CA THR A 71 -4.84 -2.49 -11.88
C THR A 71 -3.88 -3.00 -12.95
N LEU A 72 -2.57 -3.00 -12.68
CA LEU A 72 -1.56 -3.48 -13.63
C LEU A 72 -1.15 -4.91 -13.33
N TYR A 73 -1.09 -5.26 -12.06
CA TYR A 73 -0.72 -6.58 -11.58
C TYR A 73 -1.66 -6.98 -10.45
N ASN A 74 -1.71 -8.26 -10.12
CA ASN A 74 -2.38 -8.73 -8.92
C ASN A 74 -1.42 -9.67 -8.18
N ILE A 75 -0.39 -9.08 -7.56
CA ILE A 75 0.66 -9.84 -6.89
C ILE A 75 0.12 -10.59 -5.66
N PRO A 76 -0.67 -9.96 -4.76
CA PRO A 76 -1.14 -10.64 -3.55
C PRO A 76 -2.04 -11.85 -3.82
N GLN A 77 -2.65 -11.91 -5.00
CA GLN A 77 -3.58 -12.98 -5.39
C GLN A 77 -3.13 -13.74 -6.62
N ASP A 78 -1.85 -13.70 -6.93
CA ASP A 78 -1.31 -14.46 -8.07
C ASP A 78 -1.42 -15.95 -7.78
N PRO A 79 -2.15 -16.73 -8.60
CA PRO A 79 -2.37 -18.16 -8.34
C PRO A 79 -1.09 -19.02 -8.44
N ARG A 80 -0.02 -18.48 -8.99
CA ARG A 80 1.28 -19.18 -9.06
C ARG A 80 2.01 -19.14 -7.73
N LEU A 81 1.62 -18.27 -6.82
CA LEU A 81 2.23 -18.13 -5.49
C LEU A 81 1.55 -19.09 -4.50
N ASN A 82 2.22 -19.36 -3.38
CA ASN A 82 1.81 -20.41 -2.45
C ASN A 82 0.84 -20.00 -1.37
N HIS A 83 0.46 -18.73 -1.31
CA HIS A 83 -0.62 -18.27 -0.44
C HIS A 83 -1.29 -17.03 -1.04
N TYR A 84 -2.36 -16.60 -0.43
CA TYR A 84 -3.32 -15.67 -1.00
C TYR A 84 -3.70 -14.62 0.04
N VAL A 85 -3.68 -13.35 -0.33
CA VAL A 85 -4.09 -12.24 0.53
C VAL A 85 -5.43 -11.71 0.01
N ASP A 86 -6.43 -11.60 0.88
CA ASP A 86 -7.74 -11.05 0.49
C ASP A 86 -7.59 -9.56 0.18
N LEU A 87 -8.26 -9.11 -0.89
CA LEU A 87 -8.26 -7.71 -1.31
C LEU A 87 -9.69 -7.18 -1.34
N ILE A 88 -9.89 -6.02 -0.72
CA ILE A 88 -11.15 -5.28 -0.80
C ILE A 88 -10.80 -3.91 -1.38
N SER A 89 -11.32 -3.63 -2.57
CA SER A 89 -10.98 -2.42 -3.32
C SER A 89 -12.15 -1.46 -3.43
N GLY A 90 -11.85 -0.20 -3.76
CA GLY A 90 -12.86 0.81 -4.04
C GLY A 90 -13.59 1.35 -2.81
N VAL A 91 -13.10 1.07 -1.60
CA VAL A 91 -13.71 1.56 -0.37
C VAL A 91 -13.43 3.06 -0.24
N GLU A 92 -14.48 3.87 -0.21
CA GLU A 92 -14.35 5.32 -0.18
C GLU A 92 -13.46 5.86 -1.34
N GLU A 93 -13.58 5.24 -2.51
CA GLU A 93 -12.70 5.50 -3.66
C GLU A 93 -12.59 6.98 -4.01
N GLU A 94 -13.72 7.67 -4.09
CA GLU A 94 -13.73 9.10 -4.45
C GLU A 94 -13.07 9.97 -3.39
N ARG A 95 -13.32 9.70 -2.11
CA ARG A 95 -12.69 10.43 -1.01
C ARG A 95 -11.20 10.19 -0.97
N CYS A 96 -10.77 8.96 -1.17
CA CYS A 96 -9.35 8.61 -1.23
C CYS A 96 -8.66 9.30 -2.39
N ALA A 97 -9.28 9.29 -3.57
CA ALA A 97 -8.75 9.96 -4.76
C ALA A 97 -8.65 11.47 -4.56
N LEU A 98 -9.66 12.09 -3.94
CA LEU A 98 -9.65 13.53 -3.66
C LEU A 98 -8.57 13.90 -2.65
N LEU A 99 -8.39 13.12 -1.60
CA LEU A 99 -7.34 13.34 -0.61
C LEU A 99 -5.95 13.31 -1.26
N LEU A 100 -5.70 12.32 -2.11
CA LEU A 100 -4.43 12.18 -2.83
C LEU A 100 -4.21 13.34 -3.80
N THR A 101 -5.21 13.70 -4.59
CA THR A 101 -5.16 14.80 -5.54
C THR A 101 -4.88 16.12 -4.82
N SER A 102 -5.59 16.39 -3.72
CA SER A 102 -5.42 17.60 -2.92
C SER A 102 -4.02 17.66 -2.28
N PHE A 103 -3.54 16.54 -1.76
CA PHE A 103 -2.21 16.46 -1.17
C PHE A 103 -1.11 16.75 -2.19
N PHE A 104 -1.16 16.13 -3.36
CA PHE A 104 -0.16 16.34 -4.41
C PHE A 104 -0.24 17.74 -5.01
N ALA A 105 -1.44 18.32 -5.15
CA ALA A 105 -1.60 19.70 -5.60
C ALA A 105 -0.96 20.69 -4.62
N ALA A 106 -1.21 20.52 -3.32
CA ALA A 106 -0.62 21.36 -2.28
C ALA A 106 0.92 21.24 -2.27
N LYS A 107 1.43 20.03 -2.43
CA LYS A 107 2.88 19.78 -2.47
C LYS A 107 3.53 20.43 -3.69
N ARG A 108 2.90 20.37 -4.87
CA ARG A 108 3.39 21.06 -6.07
C ARG A 108 3.43 22.56 -5.88
N ASN A 109 2.36 23.16 -5.36
CA ASN A 109 2.28 24.58 -5.10
C ASN A 109 3.35 25.06 -4.12
N LYS A 110 3.61 24.27 -3.09
CA LYS A 110 4.67 24.56 -2.12
C LYS A 110 6.06 24.52 -2.76
N ASN A 111 6.29 23.61 -3.67
CA ASN A 111 7.58 23.47 -4.36
C ASN A 111 7.77 24.55 -5.43
N GLU A 112 6.70 25.08 -6.02
CA GLU A 112 6.72 26.13 -7.02
C GLU A 112 6.83 27.52 -6.41
N GLY A 113 6.47 27.65 -5.14
CA GLY A 113 6.53 28.90 -4.42
C GLY A 113 7.91 29.17 -3.85
#